data_db41ef45b1016538cbcdf7608adf32c0
#
_entry.id   db41ef45b1016538cbcdf7608adf32c0
#
_cell.length_a   1.000
_cell.length_b   1.000
_cell.length_c   1.000
_cell.angle_alpha   90.00
_cell.angle_beta   90.00
_cell.angle_gamma   90.00
#
_symmetry.space_group_name_H-M   'P 1'
#
loop_
_entity.id
_entity.type
_entity.pdbx_description
1 polymer ?
#
loop_
_entity_poly.entity_id
_entity_poly.type
_entity_poly.pdbx_seq_one_letter_code
_entity_poly.pdbx_strand_id
1 'polypeptide(L)'
;MMTFLISEIAWGGLALLTSLNIISFTHPLGTILHIIGGFGPTIAAFFILKEKATVKDILKSIFSYRKKSLIFFWGFCIFEILIIGLSSRQFNPLLPGYLIPLIFLQAIFIYGGEEELGWRGIMQPILEKKLNFPTAAIITGSVWGI
;
A
#
# COMPACT_ATOMS: atom_id res chain seq x y z
N MET A 1 -1.66 14.31 8.89
CA MET A 1 -2.75 15.25 8.55
C MET A 1 -2.95 15.36 7.03
N MET A 2 -1.94 15.66 6.23
CA MET A 2 -2.06 15.76 4.77
C MET A 2 -2.48 14.44 4.09
N THR A 3 -1.96 13.29 4.54
CA THR A 3 -2.35 11.95 4.10
C THR A 3 -3.87 11.75 4.20
N PHE A 4 -4.42 11.89 5.42
CA PHE A 4 -5.86 11.74 5.65
C PHE A 4 -6.69 12.71 4.82
N LEU A 5 -6.24 13.96 4.67
CA LEU A 5 -6.95 14.94 3.86
C LEU A 5 -7.09 14.48 2.40
N ILE A 6 -6.03 13.95 1.81
CA ILE A 6 -6.06 13.44 0.42
C ILE A 6 -6.97 12.20 0.32
N SER A 7 -6.77 11.22 1.21
CA SER A 7 -7.53 9.97 1.20
C SER A 7 -9.01 10.21 1.47
N GLU A 8 -9.35 11.00 2.49
CA GLU A 8 -10.73 11.29 2.86
C GLU A 8 -11.49 12.10 1.80
N ILE A 9 -10.84 13.07 1.15
CA ILE A 9 -11.47 13.80 0.03
C ILE A 9 -11.75 12.85 -1.13
N ALA A 10 -10.81 11.97 -1.47
CA ALA A 10 -10.95 11.06 -2.59
C ALA A 10 -11.99 9.95 -2.31
N TRP A 11 -11.85 9.25 -1.18
CA TRP A 11 -12.76 8.16 -0.81
C TRP A 11 -14.11 8.66 -0.32
N GLY A 12 -14.15 9.76 0.44
CA GLY A 12 -15.39 10.41 0.84
C GLY A 12 -16.17 10.96 -0.36
N GLY A 13 -15.46 11.55 -1.34
CA GLY A 13 -16.04 11.95 -2.61
C GLY A 13 -16.61 10.76 -3.39
N LEU A 14 -15.88 9.65 -3.47
CA LEU A 14 -16.33 8.40 -4.09
C LEU A 14 -17.58 7.85 -3.38
N ALA A 15 -17.55 7.78 -2.04
CA ALA A 15 -18.68 7.31 -1.24
C ALA A 15 -19.92 8.17 -1.44
N LEU A 16 -19.76 9.50 -1.48
CA LEU A 16 -20.84 10.42 -1.73
C LEU A 16 -21.46 10.23 -3.14
N LEU A 17 -20.63 10.19 -4.17
CA LEU A 17 -21.07 10.02 -5.55
C LEU A 17 -21.77 8.68 -5.79
N THR A 18 -21.30 7.61 -5.14
CA THR A 18 -21.93 6.30 -5.19
C THR A 18 -23.24 6.26 -4.40
N SER A 19 -23.31 6.88 -3.23
CA SER A 19 -24.54 6.94 -2.43
C SER A 19 -25.66 7.73 -3.12
N LEU A 20 -25.28 8.75 -3.90
CA LEU A 20 -26.21 9.54 -4.71
C LEU A 20 -26.57 8.87 -6.06
N ASN A 21 -26.07 7.67 -6.33
CA ASN A 21 -26.23 6.94 -7.59
C ASN A 21 -25.77 7.72 -8.84
N ILE A 22 -24.82 8.67 -8.68
CA ILE A 22 -24.25 9.45 -9.79
C ILE A 22 -23.25 8.61 -10.57
N ILE A 23 -22.42 7.82 -9.86
CA ILE A 23 -21.48 6.88 -10.45
C ILE A 23 -21.54 5.54 -9.71
N SER A 24 -21.14 4.45 -10.37
CA SER A 24 -20.86 3.17 -9.72
C SER A 24 -19.40 3.10 -9.29
N PHE A 25 -19.08 2.20 -8.37
CA PHE A 25 -17.69 1.95 -7.96
C PHE A 25 -16.80 1.51 -9.13
N THR A 26 -17.35 0.80 -10.11
CA THR A 26 -16.68 0.35 -11.33
C THR A 26 -16.61 1.41 -12.43
N HIS A 27 -17.20 2.58 -12.22
CA HIS A 27 -17.08 3.69 -13.15
C HIS A 27 -15.62 4.19 -13.21
N PRO A 28 -15.07 4.59 -14.37
CA PRO A 28 -13.69 5.05 -14.48
C PRO A 28 -13.31 6.15 -13.48
N LEU A 29 -14.20 7.12 -13.23
CA LEU A 29 -13.98 8.13 -12.21
C LEU A 29 -13.94 7.53 -10.80
N GLY A 30 -14.77 6.53 -10.50
CA GLY A 30 -14.75 5.82 -9.23
C GLY A 30 -13.41 5.10 -9.00
N THR A 31 -12.90 4.41 -10.02
CA THR A 31 -11.58 3.78 -9.98
C THR A 31 -10.47 4.80 -9.77
N ILE A 32 -10.50 5.95 -10.45
CA ILE A 32 -9.52 7.03 -10.29
C ILE A 32 -9.53 7.57 -8.85
N LEU A 33 -10.70 7.87 -8.30
CA LEU A 33 -10.83 8.36 -6.93
C LEU A 33 -10.33 7.33 -5.91
N HIS A 34 -10.62 6.04 -6.13
CA HIS A 34 -10.13 4.96 -5.29
C HIS A 34 -8.59 4.90 -5.28
N ILE A 35 -7.97 4.95 -6.45
CA ILE A 35 -6.51 4.96 -6.60
C ILE A 35 -5.90 6.20 -5.94
N ILE A 36 -6.44 7.39 -6.17
CA ILE A 36 -5.93 8.63 -5.56
C ILE A 36 -6.00 8.54 -4.02
N GLY A 37 -7.09 8.00 -3.48
CA GLY A 37 -7.23 7.80 -2.04
C GLY A 37 -6.15 6.87 -1.48
N GLY A 38 -5.88 5.73 -2.13
CA GLY A 38 -4.81 4.80 -1.75
C GLY A 38 -3.42 5.42 -1.84
N PHE A 39 -3.16 6.26 -2.85
CA PHE A 39 -1.89 6.98 -2.97
C PHE A 39 -1.72 8.16 -1.99
N GLY A 40 -2.72 8.50 -1.17
CA GLY A 40 -2.68 9.61 -0.22
C GLY A 40 -1.42 9.64 0.66
N PRO A 41 -1.04 8.53 1.35
CA PRO A 41 0.19 8.45 2.16
C PRO A 41 1.46 8.69 1.34
N THR A 42 1.55 8.12 0.16
CA THR A 42 2.70 8.27 -0.73
C THR A 42 2.81 9.69 -1.30
N ILE A 43 1.70 10.29 -1.71
CA ILE A 43 1.67 11.69 -2.15
C ILE A 43 2.14 12.61 -1.02
N ALA A 44 1.61 12.43 0.20
CA ALA A 44 2.06 13.18 1.36
C ALA A 44 3.55 12.99 1.66
N ALA A 45 4.07 11.76 1.51
CA ALA A 45 5.48 11.46 1.66
C ALA A 45 6.35 12.22 0.65
N PHE A 46 5.95 12.29 -0.62
CA PHE A 46 6.65 13.08 -1.64
C PHE A 46 6.70 14.57 -1.30
N PHE A 47 5.63 15.14 -0.77
CA PHE A 47 5.65 16.53 -0.33
C PHE A 47 6.61 16.81 0.82
N ILE A 48 6.76 15.86 1.75
CA ILE A 48 7.71 15.96 2.86
C ILE A 48 9.15 15.77 2.38
N LEU A 49 9.37 14.85 1.44
CA LEU A 49 10.70 14.47 0.97
C LEU A 49 11.28 15.42 -0.08
N LYS A 50 10.44 16.11 -0.87
CA LYS A 50 10.88 16.97 -1.98
C LYS A 50 11.93 18.01 -1.58
N GLU A 51 11.90 18.44 -0.33
CA GLU A 51 12.88 19.42 0.22
C GLU A 51 14.16 18.77 0.73
N LYS A 52 14.20 17.44 0.90
CA LYS A 52 15.29 16.70 1.57
C LYS A 52 15.92 15.61 0.72
N ALA A 53 15.24 15.18 -0.34
CA ALA A 53 15.71 14.09 -1.19
C ALA A 53 15.23 14.28 -2.62
N THR A 54 16.04 13.86 -3.60
CA THR A 54 15.62 13.82 -4.99
C THR A 54 14.72 12.60 -5.25
N VAL A 55 13.93 12.63 -6.32
CA VAL A 55 13.14 11.47 -6.76
C VAL A 55 14.03 10.23 -6.93
N LYS A 56 15.26 10.42 -7.44
CA LYS A 56 16.24 9.34 -7.60
C LYS A 56 16.64 8.72 -6.25
N ASP A 57 16.81 9.53 -5.21
CA ASP A 57 17.17 9.04 -3.87
C ASP A 57 16.00 8.25 -3.27
N ILE A 58 14.77 8.71 -3.48
CA ILE A 58 13.56 8.00 -3.04
C ILE A 58 13.46 6.65 -3.74
N LEU A 59 13.57 6.62 -5.07
CA LEU A 59 13.53 5.37 -5.84
C LEU A 59 14.66 4.43 -5.42
N LYS A 60 15.88 4.93 -5.23
CA LYS A 60 17.01 4.13 -4.74
C LYS A 60 16.71 3.55 -3.36
N SER A 61 16.06 4.28 -2.48
CA SER A 61 15.65 3.79 -1.16
C SER A 61 14.61 2.66 -1.26
N ILE A 62 13.59 2.82 -2.11
CA ILE A 62 12.55 1.81 -2.35
C ILE A 62 13.15 0.51 -2.91
N PHE A 63 14.07 0.63 -3.86
CA PHE A 63 14.70 -0.53 -4.52
C PHE A 63 16.00 -1.00 -3.84
N SER A 64 16.39 -0.37 -2.72
CA SER A 64 17.55 -0.84 -1.96
C SER A 64 17.17 -2.06 -1.11
N TYR A 65 17.96 -3.11 -1.21
CA TYR A 65 17.76 -4.31 -0.41
C TYR A 65 19.06 -4.79 0.24
N ARG A 66 18.91 -5.47 1.37
CA ARG A 66 20.00 -6.22 2.01
C ARG A 66 19.79 -7.70 1.71
N LYS A 67 20.87 -8.45 1.44
CA LYS A 67 20.78 -9.91 1.18
C LYS A 67 19.99 -10.66 2.24
N LYS A 68 20.15 -10.30 3.52
CA LYS A 68 19.38 -10.90 4.63
C LYS A 68 17.87 -10.63 4.48
N SER A 69 17.47 -9.42 4.07
CA SER A 69 16.06 -9.08 3.87
C SER A 69 15.43 -9.90 2.75
N LEU A 70 16.18 -10.24 1.69
CA LEU A 70 15.69 -11.12 0.63
C LEU A 70 15.39 -12.53 1.11
N ILE A 71 16.21 -13.08 2.02
CA ILE A 71 15.97 -14.42 2.58
C ILE A 71 14.66 -14.42 3.38
N PHE A 72 14.43 -13.40 4.21
CA PHE A 72 13.17 -13.26 4.95
C PHE A 72 11.98 -13.04 4.03
N PHE A 73 12.13 -12.20 3.00
CA PHE A 73 11.09 -11.96 2.01
C PHE A 73 10.68 -13.26 1.30
N TRP A 74 11.64 -14.01 0.76
CA TRP A 74 11.34 -15.27 0.08
C TRP A 74 10.82 -16.34 1.05
N GLY A 75 11.34 -16.39 2.27
CA GLY A 75 10.82 -17.28 3.32
C GLY A 75 9.35 -16.98 3.63
N PHE A 76 8.99 -15.71 3.74
CA PHE A 76 7.60 -15.26 3.93
C PHE A 76 6.72 -15.60 2.73
N CYS A 77 7.16 -15.32 1.51
CA CYS A 77 6.41 -15.68 0.29
C CYS A 77 6.15 -17.19 0.20
N ILE A 78 7.14 -18.03 0.50
CA ILE A 78 6.97 -19.50 0.52
C ILE A 78 5.96 -19.90 1.60
N PHE A 79 6.04 -19.30 2.79
CA PHE A 79 5.12 -19.57 3.89
C PHE A 79 3.67 -19.21 3.52
N GLU A 80 3.45 -18.04 2.91
CA GLU A 80 2.13 -17.62 2.43
C GLU A 80 1.58 -18.56 1.35
N ILE A 81 2.42 -18.94 0.37
CA ILE A 81 2.03 -19.89 -0.68
C ILE A 81 1.63 -21.24 -0.07
N LEU A 82 2.37 -21.72 0.93
CA LEU A 82 2.04 -22.96 1.61
C LEU A 82 0.72 -22.85 2.38
N ILE A 83 0.50 -21.77 3.14
CA ILE A 83 -0.77 -21.54 3.86
C ILE A 83 -1.93 -21.46 2.89
N ILE A 84 -1.84 -20.64 1.84
CA ILE A 84 -2.89 -20.50 0.84
C ILE A 84 -3.13 -21.83 0.13
N GLY A 85 -2.07 -22.55 -0.28
CA GLY A 85 -2.16 -23.85 -0.93
C GLY A 85 -2.76 -24.93 -0.06
N LEU A 86 -2.49 -24.91 1.26
CA LEU A 86 -3.06 -25.86 2.22
C LEU A 86 -4.51 -25.49 2.61
N SER A 87 -4.84 -24.19 2.65
CA SER A 87 -6.16 -23.69 3.06
C SER A 87 -7.18 -23.73 1.92
N SER A 88 -6.75 -23.41 0.70
CA SER A 88 -7.60 -23.40 -0.48
C SER A 88 -7.38 -24.64 -1.34
N ARG A 89 -8.14 -25.71 -1.05
CA ARG A 89 -8.16 -26.90 -1.94
C ARG A 89 -8.80 -26.63 -3.30
N GLN A 90 -9.33 -25.42 -3.51
CA GLN A 90 -9.98 -25.02 -4.76
C GLN A 90 -9.35 -23.74 -5.27
N PHE A 91 -8.51 -23.85 -6.31
CA PHE A 91 -8.18 -22.72 -7.14
C PHE A 91 -9.47 -22.20 -7.80
N ASN A 92 -9.66 -20.88 -7.81
CA ASN A 92 -10.77 -20.28 -8.52
C ASN A 92 -10.67 -20.69 -10.02
N PRO A 93 -11.57 -21.54 -10.53
CA PRO A 93 -11.49 -22.02 -11.91
C PRO A 93 -11.68 -20.91 -12.94
N LEU A 94 -12.21 -19.74 -12.50
CA LEU A 94 -12.41 -18.58 -13.35
C LEU A 94 -11.16 -17.71 -13.47
N LEU A 95 -10.08 -18.01 -12.71
CA LEU A 95 -8.84 -17.28 -12.75
C LEU A 95 -7.75 -18.08 -13.49
N PRO A 96 -7.46 -17.77 -14.75
CA PRO A 96 -6.38 -18.40 -15.48
C PRO A 96 -5.03 -18.22 -14.75
N GLY A 97 -4.28 -19.32 -14.58
CA GLY A 97 -3.02 -19.31 -13.83
C GLY A 97 -1.98 -18.31 -14.35
N TYR A 98 -2.00 -17.98 -15.65
CA TYR A 98 -1.10 -16.99 -16.24
C TYR A 98 -1.38 -15.55 -15.79
N LEU A 99 -2.58 -15.27 -15.24
CA LEU A 99 -2.91 -13.96 -14.67
C LEU A 99 -2.40 -13.77 -13.23
N ILE A 100 -2.05 -14.85 -12.53
CA ILE A 100 -1.59 -14.76 -11.13
C ILE A 100 -0.40 -13.81 -10.96
N PRO A 101 0.67 -13.86 -11.79
CA PRO A 101 1.78 -12.91 -11.68
C PRO A 101 1.34 -11.46 -11.90
N LEU A 102 0.41 -11.21 -12.82
CA LEU A 102 -0.11 -9.87 -13.10
C LEU A 102 -0.92 -9.32 -11.92
N ILE A 103 -1.80 -10.14 -11.34
CA ILE A 103 -2.59 -9.78 -10.15
C ILE A 103 -1.68 -9.53 -8.96
N PHE A 104 -0.62 -10.34 -8.81
CA PHE A 104 0.37 -10.14 -7.75
C PHE A 104 1.10 -8.79 -7.90
N LEU A 105 1.54 -8.45 -9.12
CA LEU A 105 2.14 -7.13 -9.40
C LEU A 105 1.15 -6.00 -9.14
N GLN A 106 -0.10 -6.16 -9.54
CA GLN A 106 -1.15 -5.18 -9.29
C GLN A 106 -1.40 -4.99 -7.78
N ALA A 107 -1.40 -6.07 -7.00
CA ALA A 107 -1.54 -6.00 -5.55
C ALA A 107 -0.37 -5.25 -4.90
N ILE A 108 0.87 -5.48 -5.37
CA ILE A 108 2.05 -4.78 -4.85
C ILE A 108 2.01 -3.27 -5.15
N PHE A 109 1.59 -2.87 -6.36
CA PHE A 109 1.73 -1.49 -6.81
C PHE A 109 0.46 -0.64 -6.67
N ILE A 110 -0.73 -1.26 -6.58
CA ILE A 110 -2.01 -0.56 -6.64
C ILE A 110 -2.90 -0.84 -5.42
N TYR A 111 -2.82 -2.04 -4.81
CA TYR A 111 -3.74 -2.45 -3.73
C TYR A 111 -3.05 -2.69 -2.38
N GLY A 112 -2.05 -1.90 -2.04
CA GLY A 112 -1.38 -1.98 -0.75
C GLY A 112 0.04 -1.44 -0.75
N GLY A 113 0.78 -1.60 -1.86
CA GLY A 113 2.14 -1.07 -1.99
C GLY A 113 2.19 0.44 -2.17
N GLU A 114 1.12 1.05 -2.68
CA GLU A 114 0.99 2.48 -2.92
C GLU A 114 1.07 3.32 -1.65
N GLU A 115 0.71 2.76 -0.51
CA GLU A 115 0.73 3.44 0.79
C GLU A 115 2.06 3.30 1.55
N GLU A 116 2.86 2.29 1.21
CA GLU A 116 4.02 1.87 1.99
C GLU A 116 5.10 2.95 2.11
N LEU A 117 5.27 3.79 1.09
CA LEU A 117 6.22 4.91 1.16
C LEU A 117 5.82 5.90 2.27
N GLY A 118 4.54 6.17 2.43
CA GLY A 118 4.03 7.04 3.49
C GLY A 118 4.17 6.40 4.86
N TRP A 119 3.66 5.21 5.04
CA TRP A 119 3.60 4.56 6.34
C TRP A 119 4.95 4.05 6.80
N ARG A 120 5.61 3.22 6.01
CA ARG A 120 6.88 2.57 6.38
C ARG A 120 8.10 3.34 5.93
N GLY A 121 8.00 4.13 4.85
CA GLY A 121 9.10 4.96 4.39
C GLY A 121 9.29 6.25 5.19
N ILE A 122 8.22 6.83 5.73
CA ILE A 122 8.28 8.13 6.42
C ILE A 122 7.78 8.05 7.85
N MET A 123 6.54 7.63 8.09
CA MET A 123 5.91 7.73 9.40
C MET A 123 6.62 6.83 10.43
N GLN A 124 6.81 5.57 10.12
CA GLN A 124 7.45 4.62 11.04
C GLN A 124 8.89 5.05 11.40
N PRO A 125 9.80 5.41 10.47
CA PRO A 125 11.14 5.90 10.82
C PRO A 125 11.14 7.19 11.66
N ILE A 126 10.12 8.04 11.53
CA ILE A 126 9.99 9.22 12.39
C ILE A 126 9.63 8.82 13.83
N LEU A 127 8.72 7.87 13.98
CA LEU A 127 8.34 7.33 15.28
C LEU A 127 9.50 6.59 15.97
N GLU A 128 10.28 5.82 15.22
CA GLU A 128 11.45 5.07 15.72
C GLU A 128 12.57 5.96 16.26
N LYS A 129 12.58 7.25 15.93
CA LYS A 129 13.51 8.22 16.56
C LYS A 129 13.19 8.47 18.03
N LYS A 130 11.96 8.21 18.46
CA LYS A 130 11.46 8.50 19.83
C LYS A 130 10.96 7.27 20.57
N LEU A 131 10.62 6.21 19.84
CA LEU A 131 9.99 5.00 20.34
C LEU A 131 10.81 3.79 19.92
N ASN A 132 10.65 2.67 20.63
CA ASN A 132 11.19 1.40 20.16
C ASN A 132 10.41 0.87 18.95
N PHE A 133 11.03 0.00 18.16
CA PHE A 133 10.43 -0.55 16.94
C PHE A 133 9.04 -1.16 17.14
N PRO A 134 8.78 -2.04 18.16
CA PRO A 134 7.44 -2.60 18.35
C PRO A 134 6.36 -1.55 18.58
N THR A 135 6.64 -0.54 19.39
CA THR A 135 5.67 0.55 19.68
C THR A 135 5.42 1.40 18.44
N ALA A 136 6.49 1.74 17.69
CA ALA A 136 6.36 2.47 16.43
C ALA A 136 5.54 1.68 15.40
N ALA A 137 5.76 0.38 15.28
CA ALA A 137 5.02 -0.50 14.37
C ALA A 137 3.54 -0.61 14.76
N ILE A 138 3.23 -0.75 16.05
CA ILE A 138 1.84 -0.79 16.54
C ILE A 138 1.12 0.53 16.22
N ILE A 139 1.76 1.68 16.49
CA ILE A 139 1.15 2.99 16.19
C ILE A 139 0.94 3.13 14.68
N THR A 140 1.94 2.80 13.86
CA THR A 140 1.83 2.87 12.40
C THR A 140 0.70 1.99 11.89
N GLY A 141 0.61 0.74 12.36
CA GLY A 141 -0.45 -0.19 11.99
C GLY A 141 -1.84 0.24 12.46
N SER A 142 -1.93 0.83 13.66
CA SER A 142 -3.21 1.36 14.18
C SER A 142 -3.70 2.55 13.36
N VAL A 143 -2.80 3.45 12.97
CA VAL A 143 -3.14 4.61 12.12
C VAL A 143 -3.48 4.19 10.69
N TRP A 144 -2.84 3.13 10.19
CA TRP A 144 -3.13 2.57 8.87
C TRP A 144 -4.50 1.89 8.82
N GLY A 145 -4.95 1.27 9.91
CA GLY A 145 -6.22 0.53 9.98
C GLY A 145 -7.45 1.39 10.29
N ILE A 146 -7.31 2.72 10.40
CA ILE A 146 -8.43 3.66 10.57
C ILE A 146 -8.94 4.10 9.21
#